data_0dc8f8c94ab174df7d71c8888377bfbf
#
_entry.id   0dc8f8c94ab174df7d71c8888377bfbf
#
_cell.length_a   1.000
_cell.length_b   1.000
_cell.length_c   1.000
_cell.angle_alpha   90.00
_cell.angle_beta   90.00
_cell.angle_gamma   90.00
#
_symmetry.space_group_name_H-M   'P 1'
#
loop_
_entity.id
_entity.type
_entity.pdbx_description
1 polymer ?
#
loop_
_entity_poly.entity_id
_entity_poly.type
_entity_poly.pdbx_seq_one_letter_code
_entity_poly.pdbx_strand_id
1 'polypeptide(L)' 'MSEKELKKIADDAAMIVKGYAFSYKDNNISVLNLNNPSRAILILQDGVILESNTDEIEEALILKIWNEDKEFMEV' A
#
# COMPACT_ATOMS: atom_id res chain seq x y z
N MET A 1 4.88 -14.33 -5.12
CA MET A 1 3.90 -14.43 -4.02
C MET A 1 2.75 -15.31 -4.45
N SER A 2 2.32 -16.24 -3.61
CA SER A 2 1.23 -17.16 -3.95
C SER A 2 -0.12 -16.47 -3.83
N GLU A 3 -1.16 -17.05 -4.48
CA GLU A 3 -2.52 -16.54 -4.38
C GLU A 3 -3.02 -16.53 -2.93
N LYS A 4 -2.63 -17.52 -2.16
CA LYS A 4 -3.01 -17.64 -0.75
C LYS A 4 -2.42 -16.50 0.08
N GLU A 5 -1.16 -16.14 -0.18
CA GLU A 5 -0.50 -15.02 0.50
C GLU A 5 -1.15 -13.68 0.11
N LEU A 6 -1.46 -13.51 -1.18
CA LEU A 6 -2.14 -12.31 -1.66
C LEU A 6 -3.51 -12.14 -1.02
N LYS A 7 -4.26 -13.23 -0.92
CA LYS A 7 -5.58 -13.20 -0.31
C LYS A 7 -5.48 -12.80 1.15
N LYS A 8 -4.49 -13.34 1.87
CA LYS A 8 -4.29 -13.00 3.27
C LYS A 8 -3.93 -11.52 3.44
N ILE A 9 -3.05 -11.00 2.59
CA ILE A 9 -2.67 -9.59 2.63
C ILE A 9 -3.89 -8.71 2.36
N ALA A 10 -4.70 -9.08 1.36
CA ALA A 10 -5.91 -8.32 1.03
C ALA A 10 -6.92 -8.38 2.17
N ASP A 11 -7.10 -9.54 2.80
CA ASP A 11 -8.04 -9.71 3.91
C ASP A 11 -7.59 -8.92 5.15
N ASP A 12 -6.29 -8.80 5.37
CA ASP A 12 -5.73 -8.10 6.54
C ASP A 12 -5.48 -6.61 6.28
N ALA A 13 -5.67 -6.13 5.05
CA ALA A 13 -5.40 -4.73 4.72
C ALA A 13 -6.37 -3.78 5.43
N ALA A 14 -5.87 -2.62 5.85
CA ALA A 14 -6.70 -1.58 6.44
C ALA A 14 -7.63 -0.94 5.40
N MET A 15 -7.17 -0.84 4.16
CA MET A 15 -8.03 -0.41 3.04
C MET A 15 -7.47 -0.95 1.73
N ILE A 16 -8.37 -1.12 0.75
CA ILE A 16 -7.99 -1.48 -0.61
C ILE A 16 -8.61 -0.45 -1.54
N VAL A 17 -7.76 0.23 -2.31
CA VAL A 17 -8.20 1.29 -3.24
C VAL A 17 -7.50 1.10 -4.57
N LYS A 18 -8.28 1.03 -5.64
CA LYS A 18 -7.75 0.92 -7.02
C LYS A 18 -6.75 -0.21 -7.21
N GLY A 19 -6.95 -1.33 -6.52
CA GLY A 19 -6.06 -2.49 -6.62
C GLY A 19 -4.82 -2.42 -5.74
N TYR A 20 -4.72 -1.43 -4.85
CA TYR A 20 -3.64 -1.32 -3.88
C TYR A 20 -4.14 -1.64 -2.49
N ALA A 21 -3.43 -2.53 -1.80
CA ALA A 21 -3.73 -2.87 -0.41
C ALA A 21 -2.84 -2.04 0.52
N PHE A 22 -3.46 -1.22 1.35
CA PHE A 22 -2.78 -0.37 2.33
C PHE A 22 -2.90 -1.02 3.69
N SER A 23 -1.76 -1.32 4.32
CA SER A 23 -1.72 -2.02 5.61
C SER A 23 -0.76 -1.31 6.55
N TYR A 24 -1.02 -1.39 7.86
CA TYR A 24 -0.08 -0.89 8.86
C TYR A 24 1.03 -1.92 9.08
N LYS A 25 2.27 -1.44 9.15
CA LYS A 25 3.43 -2.26 9.41
C LYS A 25 4.42 -1.47 10.27
N ASP A 26 4.52 -1.82 11.55
CA ASP A 26 5.48 -1.19 12.47
C ASP A 26 5.39 0.34 12.47
N ASN A 27 4.18 0.88 12.54
CA ASN A 27 3.87 2.30 12.51
C ASN A 27 4.06 2.97 11.14
N ASN A 28 4.40 2.19 10.12
CA ASN A 28 4.49 2.66 8.74
C ASN A 28 3.34 2.09 7.93
N ILE A 29 3.23 2.51 6.67
CA ILE A 29 2.19 2.06 5.77
C ILE A 29 2.84 1.24 4.67
N SER A 30 2.42 -0.01 4.56
CA SER A 30 2.86 -0.91 3.48
C SER A 30 1.78 -0.92 2.40
N VAL A 31 2.18 -0.65 1.17
CA VAL A 31 1.25 -0.63 0.02
C VAL A 31 1.70 -1.69 -0.98
N LEU A 32 0.80 -2.61 -1.29
CA LEU A 32 1.06 -3.67 -2.25
C LEU A 32 0.14 -3.53 -3.46
N ASN A 33 0.71 -3.60 -4.65
CA ASN A 33 -0.07 -3.64 -5.89
C ASN A 33 -0.61 -5.07 -6.06
N LEU A 34 -1.91 -5.25 -5.85
CA LEU A 34 -2.54 -6.58 -5.94
C LEU A 34 -2.53 -7.14 -7.36
N ASN A 35 -2.45 -6.29 -8.36
CA ASN A 35 -2.38 -6.70 -9.76
C ASN A 35 -0.96 -7.04 -10.21
N ASN A 36 0.03 -6.57 -9.46
CA ASN A 36 1.44 -6.87 -9.71
C ASN A 36 2.17 -6.96 -8.37
N PRO A 37 2.10 -8.14 -7.70
CA PRO A 37 2.60 -8.28 -6.33
C PRO A 37 4.11 -8.11 -6.16
N SER A 38 4.87 -8.03 -7.25
CA SER A 38 6.29 -7.72 -7.17
C SER A 38 6.53 -6.24 -6.89
N ARG A 39 5.50 -5.39 -7.00
CA ARG A 39 5.59 -3.96 -6.78
C ARG A 39 4.98 -3.59 -5.44
N ALA A 40 5.79 -3.03 -4.59
CA ALA A 40 5.39 -2.62 -3.25
C ALA A 40 6.11 -1.34 -2.84
N ILE A 41 5.52 -0.63 -1.90
CA ILE A 41 6.09 0.62 -1.40
C ILE A 41 5.84 0.68 0.10
N LEU A 42 6.80 1.24 0.84
CA LEU A 42 6.70 1.45 2.27
C LEU A 42 6.79 2.95 2.53
N ILE A 43 5.78 3.50 3.16
CA ILE A 43 5.73 4.94 3.45
C ILE A 43 5.56 5.19 4.94
N LEU A 44 6.11 6.33 5.40
CA LEU A 44 5.86 6.83 6.73
C LEU A 44 4.45 7.42 6.80
N GLN A 45 3.91 7.56 7.99
CA GLN A 45 2.57 8.12 8.18
C GLN A 45 2.45 9.58 7.70
N ASP A 46 3.57 10.28 7.57
CA ASP A 46 3.59 11.64 7.03
C ASP A 46 3.70 11.68 5.49
N GLY A 47 3.72 10.51 4.84
CA GLY A 47 3.75 10.43 3.38
C GLY A 47 5.14 10.35 2.77
N VAL A 48 6.20 10.27 3.58
CA VAL A 48 7.57 10.11 3.06
C VAL A 48 7.83 8.65 2.70
N ILE A 49 8.35 8.41 1.51
CA ILE A 49 8.66 7.05 1.04
C ILE A 49 9.94 6.56 1.68
N LEU A 50 9.87 5.42 2.38
CA LEU A 50 11.03 4.75 2.97
C LEU A 50 11.68 3.78 2.00
N GLU A 51 10.88 2.97 1.34
CA GLU A 51 11.33 1.95 0.40
C GLU A 51 10.32 1.85 -0.73
N SER A 52 10.82 1.61 -1.94
CA SER A 52 9.97 1.46 -3.11
C SER A 52 10.70 0.68 -4.19
N ASN A 53 9.98 -0.22 -4.86
CA ASN A 53 10.46 -0.84 -6.10
C ASN A 53 9.54 -0.48 -7.27
N THR A 54 8.80 0.62 -7.13
CA THR A 54 7.92 1.13 -8.17
C THR A 54 8.57 2.33 -8.88
N ASP A 55 8.01 2.76 -10.01
CA ASP A 55 8.50 3.95 -10.70
C ASP A 55 7.89 5.23 -10.09
N GLU A 56 8.41 6.38 -10.50
CA GLU A 56 7.98 7.68 -9.97
C GLU A 56 6.49 7.95 -10.23
N ILE A 57 5.97 7.48 -11.35
CA ILE A 57 4.58 7.69 -11.72
C ILE A 57 3.68 6.92 -10.76
N GLU A 58 4.03 5.66 -10.48
CA GLU A 58 3.27 4.84 -9.56
C GLU A 58 3.39 5.33 -8.12
N GLU A 59 4.58 5.80 -7.72
CA GLU A 59 4.78 6.41 -6.41
C GLU A 59 3.87 7.62 -6.22
N ALA A 60 3.80 8.48 -7.21
CA ALA A 60 2.93 9.66 -7.16
C ALA A 60 1.46 9.27 -7.07
N LEU A 61 1.04 8.25 -7.80
CA LEU A 61 -0.33 7.74 -7.75
C LEU A 61 -0.66 7.19 -6.36
N ILE A 62 0.23 6.38 -5.80
CA ILE A 62 0.02 5.79 -4.47
C ILE A 62 -0.06 6.87 -3.40
N LEU A 63 0.84 7.86 -3.44
CA LEU A 63 0.82 8.96 -2.48
C LEU A 63 -0.45 9.80 -2.61
N LYS A 64 -0.94 9.99 -3.82
CA LYS A 64 -2.20 10.71 -4.04
C LYS A 64 -3.35 9.95 -3.40
N ILE A 65 -3.43 8.64 -3.64
CA ILE A 65 -4.46 7.80 -3.04
C ILE A 65 -4.36 7.85 -1.52
N TRP A 66 -3.15 7.73 -0.98
CA TRP A 66 -2.90 7.79 0.46
C TRP A 66 -3.41 9.09 1.05
N ASN A 67 -3.07 10.22 0.46
CA ASN A 67 -3.47 11.53 0.97
C ASN A 67 -4.99 11.75 0.89
N GLU A 68 -5.65 11.21 -0.13
CA GLU A 68 -7.09 11.35 -0.30
C GLU A 68 -7.89 10.42 0.61
N ASP A 69 -7.39 9.19 0.80
CA ASP A 69 -8.17 8.11 1.42
C ASP A 69 -7.65 7.65 2.77
N LYS A 70 -6.57 8.22 3.29
CA LYS A 70 -5.97 7.78 4.56
C LYS A 70 -6.94 7.82 5.74
N GLU A 71 -7.92 8.71 5.70
CA GLU A 71 -8.93 8.81 6.75
C GLU A 71 -9.83 7.58 6.82
N PHE A 72 -9.90 6.79 5.75
CA PHE A 72 -10.67 5.56 5.70
C PHE A 72 -9.92 4.35 6.23
N MET A 73 -8.63 4.48 6.52
CA MET A 73 -7.88 3.38 7.11
C MET A 73 -8.31 3.18 8.56
N GLU A 74 -8.61 1.95 8.89
CA GLU A 74 -8.94 1.59 10.27
C GLU A 74 -7.67 1.58 11.13
N VAL A 75 -7.80 2.10 12.31
CA VAL A 75 -6.69 2.19 13.27
C VAL A 75 -6.73 1.02 14.24
#